data_bc933169aa6f98ccf198d0bb8b04b2b9
#
_entry.id   bc933169aa6f98ccf198d0bb8b04b2b9
#
_cell.length_a   1.000
_cell.length_b   1.000
_cell.length_c   1.000
_cell.angle_alpha   90.00
_cell.angle_beta   90.00
_cell.angle_gamma   90.00
#
_symmetry.space_group_name_H-M   'P 1'
#
loop_
_entity.id
_entity.type
_entity.pdbx_description
1 polymer ?
#
loop_
_entity_poly.entity_id
_entity_poly.type
_entity_poly.pdbx_seq_one_letter_code
_entity_poly.pdbx_strand_id
1 'polypeptide(L)'
;QSVRLPRSTTSAGGTNGGGLYRSSSATITNDKKWAFSFWLKKGAANLNLPQIIILTIISGGGRNIYLDDNDSNQYDKISSNSVWGSYDYTYPPPLRDTSGWYHYCFIFDTTQSAQADRQKVYVNGTLLGVGDTTNNWSLNQGVWWNMSFSGTYYQGIGYNAFAHSEGNSYGVYGYLAEVIAVDGQNVAISDFGETKNGVWIPKQYTGSFGGNGYHLKFENASDLGNDSSGNNNDFTTVNLGADHQVLDSPTFGS
;
A
#
# COMPACT_ATOMS: atom_id res chain seq x y z
N GLN A 1 15.17 2.92 -6.34
CA GLN A 1 15.40 3.67 -5.08
C GLN A 1 14.24 3.48 -4.13
N SER A 2 14.38 3.94 -2.89
CA SER A 2 13.34 3.82 -1.87
C SER A 2 13.21 5.11 -1.07
N VAL A 3 12.08 5.25 -0.38
CA VAL A 3 11.86 6.29 0.62
C VAL A 3 11.90 5.69 2.02
N ARG A 4 12.66 6.30 2.93
CA ARG A 4 12.65 5.99 4.36
C ARG A 4 11.52 6.76 5.04
N LEU A 5 10.63 6.04 5.68
CA LEU A 5 9.54 6.62 6.47
C LEU A 5 9.93 6.61 7.95
N PRO A 6 10.08 7.79 8.56
CA PRO A 6 10.48 7.90 9.96
C PRO A 6 9.33 7.50 10.89
N ARG A 7 9.70 6.89 12.03
CA ARG A 7 8.75 6.53 13.08
C ARG A 7 8.11 7.79 13.70
N SER A 8 6.80 7.73 13.92
CA SER A 8 6.17 8.67 14.87
C SER A 8 6.64 8.35 16.30
N THR A 9 7.06 9.35 17.03
CA THR A 9 7.63 9.18 18.39
C THR A 9 6.58 9.14 19.49
N THR A 10 5.30 9.32 19.17
CA THR A 10 4.23 9.35 20.17
C THR A 10 3.08 8.44 19.77
N SER A 11 2.55 7.71 20.74
CA SER A 11 1.40 6.80 20.59
C SER A 11 0.05 7.51 20.42
N ALA A 12 0.01 8.82 20.55
CA ALA A 12 -1.20 9.64 20.36
C ALA A 12 -0.79 11.01 19.81
N GLY A 13 -1.01 11.24 18.52
CA GLY A 13 -0.93 12.60 17.95
C GLY A 13 0.47 13.15 17.71
N GLY A 14 1.53 12.33 17.65
CA GLY A 14 2.89 12.82 17.40
C GLY A 14 3.10 13.30 15.96
N THR A 15 3.58 14.53 15.83
CA THR A 15 3.75 15.24 14.55
C THR A 15 4.93 14.79 13.69
N ASN A 16 5.69 13.77 14.11
CA ASN A 16 7.00 13.46 13.54
C ASN A 16 7.04 12.28 12.54
N GLY A 17 5.94 11.59 12.31
CA GLY A 17 5.88 10.56 11.28
C GLY A 17 5.86 11.17 9.89
N GLY A 18 6.60 10.58 8.95
CA GLY A 18 6.61 11.00 7.55
C GLY A 18 5.71 10.15 6.68
N GLY A 19 5.27 10.71 5.56
CA GLY A 19 4.48 10.01 4.56
C GLY A 19 4.08 10.90 3.39
N LEU A 20 3.18 10.39 2.57
CA LEU A 20 2.71 11.08 1.37
C LEU A 20 1.18 11.09 1.34
N TYR A 21 0.60 12.11 0.76
CA TYR A 21 -0.85 12.17 0.51
C TYR A 21 -1.17 12.88 -0.79
N ARG A 22 -2.34 12.56 -1.35
CA ARG A 22 -2.94 13.34 -2.44
C ARG A 22 -4.42 13.56 -2.16
N SER A 23 -4.91 14.75 -2.50
CA SER A 23 -6.30 15.16 -2.31
C SER A 23 -7.06 15.41 -3.64
N SER A 24 -6.36 15.32 -4.77
CA SER A 24 -6.95 15.45 -6.09
C SER A 24 -7.37 14.09 -6.63
N SER A 25 -8.53 14.04 -7.26
CA SER A 25 -8.99 12.86 -7.97
C SER A 25 -8.68 12.97 -9.45
N ALA A 26 -8.15 11.88 -10.00
CA ALA A 26 -8.17 11.64 -11.43
C ALA A 26 -9.46 10.92 -11.85
N THR A 27 -9.69 10.82 -13.15
CA THR A 27 -10.82 10.04 -13.69
C THR A 27 -10.60 8.56 -13.45
N ILE A 28 -11.55 7.93 -12.77
CA ILE A 28 -11.53 6.48 -12.52
C ILE A 28 -11.82 5.76 -13.83
N THR A 29 -10.98 4.78 -14.18
CA THR A 29 -11.17 3.94 -15.36
C THR A 29 -12.25 2.88 -15.12
N ASN A 30 -12.16 2.17 -13.99
CA ASN A 30 -13.17 1.17 -13.61
C ASN A 30 -13.13 0.95 -12.08
N ASP A 31 -14.21 1.31 -11.41
CA ASP A 31 -14.34 1.21 -9.96
C ASP A 31 -14.44 -0.22 -9.41
N LYS A 32 -14.55 -1.23 -10.29
CA LYS A 32 -14.66 -2.65 -9.91
C LYS A 32 -13.34 -3.39 -9.91
N LYS A 33 -12.27 -2.74 -10.39
CA LYS A 33 -10.94 -3.32 -10.51
C LYS A 33 -9.89 -2.38 -9.96
N TRP A 34 -9.02 -2.89 -9.14
CA TRP A 34 -7.91 -2.13 -8.61
C TRP A 34 -6.79 -3.05 -8.14
N ALA A 35 -5.54 -2.64 -8.33
CA ALA A 35 -4.40 -3.32 -7.77
C ALA A 35 -3.48 -2.34 -7.06
N PHE A 36 -2.85 -2.82 -5.97
CA PHE A 36 -1.85 -2.09 -5.22
C PHE A 36 -0.66 -3.00 -4.94
N SER A 37 0.50 -2.60 -5.43
CA SER A 37 1.74 -3.34 -5.33
C SER A 37 2.82 -2.44 -4.73
N PHE A 38 3.59 -2.95 -3.77
CA PHE A 38 4.69 -2.22 -3.16
C PHE A 38 5.72 -3.16 -2.56
N TRP A 39 6.94 -2.66 -2.42
CA TRP A 39 7.98 -3.31 -1.66
C TRP A 39 8.16 -2.59 -0.34
N LEU A 40 8.26 -3.37 0.72
CA LEU A 40 8.43 -2.88 2.09
C LEU A 40 9.62 -3.56 2.76
N LYS A 41 10.46 -2.76 3.41
CA LYS A 41 11.46 -3.23 4.36
C LYS A 41 11.16 -2.59 5.72
N LYS A 42 10.90 -3.41 6.73
CA LYS A 42 10.53 -2.93 8.07
C LYS A 42 11.72 -2.27 8.76
N GLY A 43 11.48 -1.16 9.45
CA GLY A 43 12.51 -0.47 10.24
C GLY A 43 12.79 -1.12 11.60
N ALA A 44 11.81 -1.82 12.16
CA ALA A 44 11.96 -2.61 13.39
C ALA A 44 10.88 -3.70 13.47
N ALA A 45 11.18 -4.76 14.22
CA ALA A 45 10.20 -5.75 14.61
C ALA A 45 9.41 -5.28 15.85
N ASN A 46 8.14 -5.66 15.94
CA ASN A 46 7.30 -5.51 17.15
C ASN A 46 7.17 -4.07 17.67
N LEU A 47 6.51 -3.22 16.92
CA LEU A 47 6.22 -1.84 17.35
C LEU A 47 5.00 -1.75 18.27
N ASN A 48 4.21 -2.82 18.41
CA ASN A 48 2.92 -2.87 19.11
C ASN A 48 1.91 -1.80 18.66
N LEU A 49 2.00 -1.40 17.40
CA LEU A 49 1.11 -0.40 16.78
C LEU A 49 0.81 -0.79 15.33
N PRO A 50 -0.42 -0.64 14.87
CA PRO A 50 -0.73 -0.81 13.46
C PRO A 50 0.04 0.22 12.62
N GLN A 51 0.59 -0.23 11.49
CA GLN A 51 1.34 0.60 10.55
C GLN A 51 0.55 0.72 9.25
N ILE A 52 -0.03 1.88 9.00
CA ILE A 52 -0.84 2.12 7.80
C ILE A 52 0.07 2.30 6.59
N ILE A 53 -0.07 1.43 5.61
CA ILE A 53 0.69 1.49 4.35
C ILE A 53 -0.04 2.36 3.34
N ILE A 54 -1.32 2.09 3.12
CA ILE A 54 -2.20 2.92 2.31
C ILE A 54 -3.49 3.20 3.05
N LEU A 55 -3.96 4.42 2.97
CA LEU A 55 -5.23 4.87 3.51
C LEU A 55 -5.98 5.66 2.46
N THR A 56 -7.23 5.32 2.23
CA THR A 56 -8.16 6.12 1.43
C THR A 56 -9.29 6.60 2.32
N ILE A 57 -9.47 7.92 2.43
CA ILE A 57 -10.55 8.54 3.19
C ILE A 57 -11.64 9.01 2.26
N ILE A 58 -12.86 8.63 2.59
CA ILE A 58 -14.09 8.96 1.87
C ILE A 58 -15.18 9.37 2.86
N SER A 59 -16.30 9.88 2.34
CA SER A 59 -17.49 10.18 3.18
C SER A 59 -17.94 8.93 3.94
N GLY A 60 -18.00 9.04 5.25
CA GLY A 60 -18.44 7.97 6.13
C GLY A 60 -17.38 6.98 6.57
N GLY A 61 -16.10 7.21 6.25
CA GLY A 61 -15.01 6.41 6.79
C GLY A 61 -13.78 6.26 5.92
N GLY A 62 -12.83 5.44 6.36
CA GLY A 62 -11.58 5.15 5.68
C GLY A 62 -11.46 3.69 5.25
N ARG A 63 -10.60 3.46 4.27
CA ARG A 63 -10.10 2.15 3.86
C ARG A 63 -8.60 2.16 4.05
N ASN A 64 -8.06 1.17 4.72
CA ASN A 64 -6.63 1.07 4.93
C ASN A 64 -6.10 -0.34 4.66
N ILE A 65 -4.88 -0.39 4.18
CA ILE A 65 -4.02 -1.58 4.22
C ILE A 65 -2.96 -1.26 5.26
N TYR A 66 -2.83 -2.10 6.27
CA TYR A 66 -1.90 -1.89 7.36
C TYR A 66 -1.23 -3.19 7.80
N LEU A 67 -0.05 -3.06 8.35
CA LEU A 67 0.59 -4.13 9.12
C LEU A 67 0.11 -4.00 10.56
N ASP A 68 -0.43 -5.07 11.11
CA ASP A 68 -0.84 -5.13 12.50
C ASP A 68 0.23 -5.82 13.35
N ASP A 69 1.02 -5.02 14.04
CA ASP A 69 2.02 -5.47 15.01
C ASP A 69 1.45 -5.60 16.43
N ASN A 70 0.15 -5.32 16.61
CA ASN A 70 -0.44 -5.14 17.95
C ASN A 70 -0.97 -6.44 18.58
N ASP A 71 -0.72 -7.59 18.00
CA ASP A 71 -1.20 -8.85 18.55
C ASP A 71 -0.18 -9.42 19.55
N SER A 72 -0.65 -9.69 20.77
CA SER A 72 0.08 -10.43 21.83
C SER A 72 0.60 -11.80 21.35
N ASN A 73 0.10 -12.29 20.23
CA ASN A 73 0.55 -13.54 19.60
C ASN A 73 1.75 -13.38 18.65
N GLN A 74 2.36 -12.19 18.56
CA GLN A 74 3.60 -11.93 17.80
C GLN A 74 3.51 -12.20 16.29
N TYR A 75 2.35 -12.09 15.67
CA TYR A 75 2.19 -12.25 14.23
C TYR A 75 1.98 -10.91 13.56
N ASP A 76 2.86 -10.57 12.63
CA ASP A 76 2.60 -9.50 11.69
C ASP A 76 1.42 -9.91 10.79
N LYS A 77 0.31 -9.23 10.93
CA LYS A 77 -0.83 -9.40 10.04
C LYS A 77 -0.81 -8.30 9.01
N ILE A 78 -1.06 -8.63 7.76
CA ILE A 78 -1.46 -7.61 6.82
C ILE A 78 -2.98 -7.62 6.74
N SER A 79 -3.58 -6.47 6.99
CA SER A 79 -5.04 -6.34 7.05
C SER A 79 -5.50 -5.30 6.05
N SER A 80 -6.65 -5.53 5.45
CA SER A 80 -7.39 -4.48 4.78
C SER A 80 -8.65 -4.19 5.59
N ASN A 81 -8.79 -2.98 6.09
CA ASN A 81 -9.94 -2.59 6.89
C ASN A 81 -10.88 -1.69 6.11
N SER A 82 -12.16 -1.83 6.40
CA SER A 82 -13.19 -0.91 5.97
C SER A 82 -14.11 -0.58 7.13
N VAL A 83 -14.77 0.57 7.07
CA VAL A 83 -15.80 0.96 8.08
C VAL A 83 -16.89 -0.12 8.25
N TRP A 84 -17.04 -0.99 7.28
CA TRP A 84 -18.05 -2.04 7.24
C TRP A 84 -17.53 -3.45 7.52
N GLY A 85 -16.27 -3.60 7.91
CA GLY A 85 -15.67 -4.88 8.25
C GLY A 85 -14.14 -4.87 8.14
N SER A 86 -13.50 -5.59 9.03
CA SER A 86 -12.05 -5.86 8.97
C SER A 86 -11.84 -7.16 8.21
N TYR A 87 -10.86 -7.16 7.33
CA TYR A 87 -10.43 -8.34 6.59
C TYR A 87 -8.99 -8.63 7.00
N ASP A 88 -8.85 -9.47 8.01
CA ASP A 88 -7.54 -9.84 8.52
C ASP A 88 -6.98 -11.00 7.71
N TYR A 89 -5.82 -10.77 7.12
CA TYR A 89 -5.02 -11.82 6.53
C TYR A 89 -3.94 -12.19 7.53
N THR A 90 -4.16 -13.28 8.27
CA THR A 90 -3.16 -13.80 9.19
C THR A 90 -2.18 -14.67 8.43
N TYR A 91 -0.91 -14.36 8.49
CA TYR A 91 0.13 -15.15 7.82
C TYR A 91 1.19 -15.66 8.76
N PRO A 92 1.54 -16.93 8.61
CA PRO A 92 2.87 -17.41 8.92
C PRO A 92 3.74 -17.38 7.64
N PRO A 93 5.04 -17.05 7.71
CA PRO A 93 5.73 -16.70 8.95
C PRO A 93 5.65 -15.21 9.25
N PRO A 94 5.81 -14.83 10.52
CA PRO A 94 5.90 -13.43 10.89
C PRO A 94 7.06 -12.78 10.12
N LEU A 95 6.86 -11.53 9.66
CA LEU A 95 7.87 -10.72 9.00
C LEU A 95 8.94 -10.29 10.02
N ARG A 96 9.70 -11.25 10.52
CA ARG A 96 10.71 -11.03 11.57
C ARG A 96 12.02 -10.49 11.03
N ASP A 97 12.29 -10.74 9.74
CA ASP A 97 13.50 -10.25 9.11
C ASP A 97 13.31 -8.79 8.69
N THR A 98 13.89 -7.89 9.45
CA THR A 98 13.91 -6.44 9.16
C THR A 98 15.01 -6.07 8.16
N SER A 99 15.85 -7.02 7.75
CA SER A 99 16.91 -6.77 6.77
C SER A 99 16.47 -6.97 5.34
N GLY A 100 15.40 -7.75 5.12
CA GLY A 100 14.90 -8.12 3.82
C GLY A 100 13.80 -7.21 3.28
N TRP A 101 13.71 -7.15 1.96
CA TRP A 101 12.60 -6.56 1.23
C TRP A 101 11.51 -7.60 1.02
N TYR A 102 10.25 -7.20 1.27
CA TYR A 102 9.06 -8.01 1.02
C TYR A 102 8.17 -7.32 0.01
N HIS A 103 7.74 -8.05 -1.00
CA HIS A 103 6.77 -7.59 -1.97
C HIS A 103 5.36 -7.94 -1.53
N TYR A 104 4.49 -6.96 -1.50
CA TYR A 104 3.05 -7.13 -1.26
C TYR A 104 2.28 -6.71 -2.50
N CYS A 105 1.28 -7.50 -2.86
CA CYS A 105 0.38 -7.14 -3.94
C CYS A 105 -1.06 -7.52 -3.61
N PHE A 106 -1.94 -6.54 -3.70
CA PHE A 106 -3.38 -6.67 -3.54
C PHE A 106 -4.05 -6.50 -4.89
N ILE A 107 -4.85 -7.46 -5.30
CA ILE A 107 -5.59 -7.43 -6.56
C ILE A 107 -7.07 -7.58 -6.25
N PHE A 108 -7.85 -6.60 -6.64
CA PHE A 108 -9.31 -6.57 -6.50
C PHE A 108 -9.95 -6.60 -7.90
N ASP A 109 -10.83 -7.57 -8.14
CA ASP A 109 -11.66 -7.65 -9.33
C ASP A 109 -13.04 -8.21 -8.95
N THR A 110 -13.97 -7.34 -8.62
CA THR A 110 -15.31 -7.73 -8.20
C THR A 110 -16.18 -8.24 -9.35
N THR A 111 -15.69 -8.21 -10.59
CA THR A 111 -16.40 -8.80 -11.75
C THR A 111 -16.26 -10.32 -11.83
N GLN A 112 -15.40 -10.92 -11.02
CA GLN A 112 -15.19 -12.35 -10.97
C GLN A 112 -16.43 -13.08 -10.44
N SER A 113 -16.82 -14.15 -11.11
CA SER A 113 -18.00 -14.96 -10.72
C SER A 113 -17.78 -15.64 -9.38
N ALA A 114 -16.60 -16.25 -9.18
CA ALA A 114 -16.23 -16.85 -7.91
C ALA A 114 -15.82 -15.77 -6.90
N GLN A 115 -16.41 -15.79 -5.72
CA GLN A 115 -16.17 -14.81 -4.68
C GLN A 115 -14.71 -14.81 -4.22
N ALA A 116 -14.08 -15.97 -4.12
CA ALA A 116 -12.68 -16.11 -3.72
C ALA A 116 -11.70 -15.43 -4.71
N ASP A 117 -12.13 -15.18 -5.94
CA ASP A 117 -11.30 -14.53 -6.96
C ASP A 117 -11.44 -12.99 -6.97
N ARG A 118 -12.38 -12.43 -6.20
CA ARG A 118 -12.64 -10.98 -6.19
C ARG A 118 -11.61 -10.16 -5.44
N GLN A 119 -10.87 -10.82 -4.55
CA GLN A 119 -9.73 -10.22 -3.85
C GLN A 119 -8.64 -11.27 -3.68
N LYS A 120 -7.43 -10.93 -4.09
CA LYS A 120 -6.24 -11.76 -3.94
C LYS A 120 -5.12 -10.94 -3.30
N VAL A 121 -4.43 -11.55 -2.37
CA VAL A 121 -3.26 -10.94 -1.71
C VAL A 121 -2.07 -11.85 -1.89
N TYR A 122 -0.96 -11.25 -2.27
CA TYR A 122 0.30 -11.97 -2.50
C TYR A 122 1.41 -11.39 -1.65
N VAL A 123 2.28 -12.26 -1.15
CA VAL A 123 3.57 -11.88 -0.56
C VAL A 123 4.68 -12.62 -1.30
N ASN A 124 5.67 -11.89 -1.80
CA ASN A 124 6.79 -12.43 -2.58
C ASN A 124 6.32 -13.39 -3.67
N GLY A 125 5.30 -13.02 -4.43
CA GLY A 125 4.72 -13.82 -5.51
C GLY A 125 3.82 -14.98 -5.09
N THR A 126 3.75 -15.31 -3.81
CA THR A 126 2.93 -16.41 -3.28
C THR A 126 1.54 -15.90 -2.91
N LEU A 127 0.49 -16.52 -3.49
CA LEU A 127 -0.88 -16.25 -3.12
C LEU A 127 -1.12 -16.66 -1.67
N LEU A 128 -1.64 -15.74 -0.92
CA LEU A 128 -1.97 -15.96 0.47
C LEU A 128 -3.41 -16.51 0.58
N GLY A 129 -3.63 -17.45 1.50
CA GLY A 129 -4.98 -17.92 1.80
C GLY A 129 -5.81 -16.80 2.42
N VAL A 130 -7.10 -16.77 2.17
CA VAL A 130 -8.01 -15.82 2.83
C VAL A 130 -8.19 -16.31 4.27
N GLY A 131 -7.66 -15.59 5.23
CA GLY A 131 -7.70 -16.00 6.66
C GLY A 131 -9.10 -15.90 7.27
N ASP A 132 -9.96 -15.06 6.73
CA ASP A 132 -11.35 -14.91 7.15
C ASP A 132 -12.28 -15.01 5.94
N THR A 133 -13.22 -15.95 6.02
CA THR A 133 -14.25 -16.19 5.00
C THR A 133 -15.34 -15.11 4.95
N THR A 134 -15.27 -14.09 5.79
CA THR A 134 -16.23 -12.98 5.83
C THR A 134 -15.99 -11.92 4.77
N ASN A 135 -14.95 -12.09 3.95
CA ASN A 135 -14.63 -11.15 2.86
C ASN A 135 -15.61 -11.28 1.69
N ASN A 136 -16.74 -10.65 1.84
CA ASN A 136 -17.87 -10.80 0.95
C ASN A 136 -17.99 -9.64 -0.04
N TRP A 137 -16.98 -9.42 -0.90
CA TRP A 137 -17.19 -8.53 -2.05
C TRP A 137 -18.35 -9.06 -2.89
N SER A 138 -19.40 -8.25 -3.04
CA SER A 138 -20.50 -8.58 -3.93
C SER A 138 -20.04 -8.53 -5.39
N LEU A 139 -20.68 -9.31 -6.24
CA LEU A 139 -20.43 -9.26 -7.69
C LEU A 139 -20.68 -7.85 -8.22
N ASN A 140 -19.73 -7.31 -8.97
CA ASN A 140 -19.76 -5.96 -9.53
C ASN A 140 -19.82 -4.82 -8.50
N GLN A 141 -19.46 -5.07 -7.26
CA GLN A 141 -19.34 -4.02 -6.24
C GLN A 141 -18.18 -3.07 -6.58
N GLY A 142 -18.38 -1.77 -6.46
CA GLY A 142 -17.30 -0.79 -6.60
C GLY A 142 -16.23 -0.98 -5.52
N VAL A 143 -14.97 -0.95 -5.94
CA VAL A 143 -13.81 -1.04 -5.05
C VAL A 143 -13.46 0.35 -4.58
N TRP A 144 -13.61 0.60 -3.29
CA TRP A 144 -13.50 1.94 -2.69
C TRP A 144 -12.06 2.51 -2.65
N TRP A 145 -11.08 1.69 -2.96
CA TRP A 145 -9.68 2.10 -3.09
C TRP A 145 -9.44 3.04 -4.29
N ASN A 146 -10.33 2.95 -5.27
CA ASN A 146 -10.28 3.64 -6.54
C ASN A 146 -11.41 4.66 -6.65
N MET A 147 -11.60 5.49 -5.63
CA MET A 147 -12.65 6.50 -5.64
C MET A 147 -12.11 7.89 -5.98
N SER A 148 -12.98 8.72 -6.52
CA SER A 148 -12.70 10.14 -6.69
C SER A 148 -12.61 10.83 -5.33
N PHE A 149 -11.55 11.59 -5.13
CA PHE A 149 -11.35 12.42 -3.95
C PHE A 149 -11.72 13.86 -4.27
N SER A 150 -12.45 14.51 -3.40
CA SER A 150 -12.73 15.95 -3.50
C SER A 150 -12.88 16.55 -2.10
N GLY A 151 -12.34 17.74 -1.91
CA GLY A 151 -12.42 18.44 -0.64
C GLY A 151 -11.60 17.81 0.47
N THR A 152 -12.25 17.22 1.47
CA THR A 152 -11.62 16.60 2.65
C THR A 152 -11.21 15.15 2.45
N TYR A 153 -11.41 14.62 1.23
CA TYR A 153 -11.08 13.22 0.93
C TYR A 153 -9.67 13.13 0.33
N TYR A 154 -8.92 12.10 0.72
CA TYR A 154 -7.54 11.92 0.27
C TYR A 154 -7.07 10.47 0.36
N GLN A 155 -6.00 10.18 -0.34
CA GLN A 155 -5.26 8.95 -0.25
C GLN A 155 -3.89 9.22 0.37
N GLY A 156 -3.52 8.46 1.39
CA GLY A 156 -2.22 8.52 2.05
C GLY A 156 -1.40 7.26 1.83
N ILE A 157 -0.08 7.41 1.68
CA ILE A 157 0.91 6.33 1.63
C ILE A 157 1.85 6.49 2.83
N GLY A 158 1.91 5.47 3.69
CA GLY A 158 2.67 5.55 4.93
C GLY A 158 2.20 6.65 5.88
N TYR A 159 1.04 7.23 5.64
CA TYR A 159 0.50 8.40 6.31
C TYR A 159 -0.95 8.20 6.72
N ASN A 160 -1.23 8.41 8.01
CA ASN A 160 -2.59 8.45 8.53
C ASN A 160 -3.15 9.86 8.44
N ALA A 161 -3.83 10.11 7.39
CA ALA A 161 -4.35 11.41 7.08
C ALA A 161 -5.64 11.77 7.86
N PHE A 162 -6.25 10.88 8.67
CA PHE A 162 -7.29 11.28 9.64
C PHE A 162 -6.77 12.30 10.64
N ALA A 163 -5.49 12.27 10.89
CA ALA A 163 -4.80 13.15 11.80
C ALA A 163 -4.10 14.32 11.09
N HIS A 164 -4.68 14.86 10.01
CA HIS A 164 -4.10 15.99 9.29
C HIS A 164 -3.75 17.17 10.22
N SER A 165 -4.44 17.31 11.35
CA SER A 165 -4.17 18.29 12.41
C SER A 165 -3.38 17.73 13.61
N GLU A 166 -3.23 16.41 13.73
CA GLU A 166 -2.77 15.76 14.97
C GLU A 166 -1.54 14.85 14.81
N GLY A 167 -0.96 14.79 13.61
CA GLY A 167 0.24 13.98 13.34
C GLY A 167 -0.02 12.52 12.96
N ASN A 168 1.00 11.88 12.40
CA ASN A 168 0.93 10.52 11.88
C ASN A 168 1.21 9.47 12.97
N SER A 169 0.18 9.10 13.74
CA SER A 169 0.32 8.15 14.85
C SER A 169 0.51 6.70 14.39
N TYR A 170 0.13 6.35 13.16
CA TYR A 170 0.07 4.98 12.63
C TYR A 170 0.78 4.83 11.28
N GLY A 171 1.72 5.70 10.97
CA GLY A 171 2.50 5.60 9.73
C GLY A 171 3.46 4.42 9.74
N VAL A 172 3.85 3.97 8.55
CA VAL A 172 4.87 2.95 8.37
C VAL A 172 6.20 3.41 8.96
N TYR A 173 6.87 2.54 9.69
CA TYR A 173 8.27 2.70 10.06
C TYR A 173 9.13 1.73 9.24
N GLY A 174 9.87 2.26 8.29
CA GLY A 174 10.66 1.44 7.38
C GLY A 174 10.93 2.13 6.05
N TYR A 175 11.00 1.32 5.02
CA TYR A 175 11.33 1.78 3.67
C TYR A 175 10.28 1.26 2.69
N LEU A 176 9.85 2.12 1.78
CA LEU A 176 8.97 1.76 0.67
C LEU A 176 9.70 1.95 -0.67
N ALA A 177 9.48 1.03 -1.60
CA ALA A 177 9.97 1.12 -2.97
C ALA A 177 8.91 0.61 -3.95
N GLU A 178 8.95 1.09 -5.19
CA GLU A 178 8.08 0.62 -6.27
C GLU A 178 6.61 0.57 -5.86
N VAL A 179 6.08 1.69 -5.39
CA VAL A 179 4.67 1.78 -4.98
C VAL A 179 3.81 2.03 -6.20
N ILE A 180 3.05 1.03 -6.60
CA ILE A 180 2.25 1.02 -7.82
C ILE A 180 0.78 0.84 -7.48
N ALA A 181 -0.07 1.70 -8.02
CA ALA A 181 -1.51 1.50 -8.06
C ALA A 181 -1.99 1.41 -9.52
N VAL A 182 -2.85 0.46 -9.80
CA VAL A 182 -3.41 0.25 -11.14
C VAL A 182 -4.93 0.33 -11.08
N ASP A 183 -5.49 1.23 -11.88
CA ASP A 183 -6.91 1.53 -11.94
C ASP A 183 -7.56 0.85 -13.14
N GLY A 184 -8.52 -0.01 -12.86
CA GLY A 184 -9.45 -0.53 -13.87
C GLY A 184 -8.88 -1.57 -14.83
N GLN A 185 -7.66 -2.03 -14.64
CA GLN A 185 -7.02 -2.99 -15.53
C GLN A 185 -7.09 -4.42 -15.00
N ASN A 186 -6.95 -5.38 -15.92
CA ASN A 186 -6.70 -6.78 -15.56
C ASN A 186 -5.20 -6.95 -15.34
N VAL A 187 -4.80 -7.29 -14.13
CA VAL A 187 -3.39 -7.52 -13.79
C VAL A 187 -3.21 -8.86 -13.09
N ALA A 188 -2.01 -9.40 -13.20
CA ALA A 188 -1.55 -10.59 -12.49
C ALA A 188 -0.35 -10.26 -11.62
N ILE A 189 -0.05 -11.09 -10.63
CA ILE A 189 1.14 -10.92 -9.79
C ILE A 189 2.44 -10.89 -10.61
N SER A 190 2.49 -11.63 -11.71
CA SER A 190 3.63 -11.67 -12.64
C SER A 190 3.86 -10.38 -13.43
N ASP A 191 2.96 -9.40 -13.32
CA ASP A 191 3.15 -8.06 -13.91
C ASP A 191 4.04 -7.18 -13.02
N PHE A 192 4.14 -7.49 -11.72
CA PHE A 192 4.87 -6.71 -10.73
C PHE A 192 6.17 -7.36 -10.24
N GLY A 193 6.33 -8.64 -10.49
CA GLY A 193 7.53 -9.38 -10.07
C GLY A 193 7.68 -10.68 -10.83
N GLU A 194 8.83 -11.30 -10.64
CA GLU A 194 9.17 -12.59 -11.24
C GLU A 194 10.09 -13.40 -10.31
N THR A 195 10.11 -14.72 -10.47
CA THR A 195 11.07 -15.57 -9.76
C THR A 195 12.31 -15.78 -10.61
N LYS A 196 13.47 -15.36 -10.10
CA LYS A 196 14.77 -15.59 -10.73
C LYS A 196 15.68 -16.31 -9.74
N ASN A 197 16.22 -17.46 -10.13
CA ASN A 197 17.08 -18.30 -9.27
C ASN A 197 16.45 -18.62 -7.89
N GLY A 198 15.13 -18.85 -7.87
CA GLY A 198 14.40 -19.15 -6.63
C GLY A 198 14.08 -17.94 -5.74
N VAL A 199 14.45 -16.74 -6.16
CA VAL A 199 14.16 -15.49 -5.43
C VAL A 199 13.10 -14.68 -6.19
N TRP A 200 12.09 -14.18 -5.46
CA TRP A 200 11.13 -13.23 -6.00
C TRP A 200 11.76 -11.84 -6.09
N ILE A 201 11.76 -11.25 -7.26
CA ILE A 201 12.38 -9.95 -7.55
C ILE A 201 11.39 -9.01 -8.24
N PRO A 202 11.58 -7.68 -8.16
CA PRO A 202 10.73 -6.74 -8.86
C PRO A 202 10.87 -6.86 -10.38
N LYS A 203 9.76 -6.63 -11.06
CA LYS A 203 9.66 -6.52 -12.51
C LYS A 203 9.04 -5.18 -12.85
N GLN A 204 9.55 -4.54 -13.89
CA GLN A 204 8.99 -3.28 -14.36
C GLN A 204 7.58 -3.50 -14.88
N TYR A 205 6.61 -2.80 -14.31
CA TYR A 205 5.25 -2.77 -14.83
C TYR A 205 5.20 -2.00 -16.15
N THR A 206 4.68 -2.62 -17.19
CA THR A 206 4.60 -2.06 -18.55
C THR A 206 3.16 -1.90 -19.05
N GLY A 207 2.18 -2.25 -18.22
CA GLY A 207 0.77 -2.09 -18.54
C GLY A 207 0.28 -0.66 -18.36
N SER A 208 -0.99 -0.43 -18.68
CA SER A 208 -1.66 0.83 -18.39
C SER A 208 -1.91 0.98 -16.89
N PHE A 209 -1.63 2.14 -16.33
CA PHE A 209 -1.96 2.44 -14.93
C PHE A 209 -3.45 2.81 -14.74
N GLY A 210 -4.19 3.10 -15.84
CA GLY A 210 -5.54 3.67 -15.75
C GLY A 210 -5.51 5.13 -15.27
N GLY A 211 -6.66 5.80 -15.26
CA GLY A 211 -6.70 7.25 -15.01
C GLY A 211 -6.31 7.64 -13.58
N ASN A 212 -6.68 6.83 -12.58
CA ASN A 212 -6.38 7.10 -11.17
C ASN A 212 -5.17 6.32 -10.62
N GLY A 213 -4.50 5.53 -11.47
CA GLY A 213 -3.29 4.79 -11.10
C GLY A 213 -2.05 5.69 -11.04
N TYR A 214 -1.00 5.19 -10.39
CA TYR A 214 0.27 5.90 -10.19
C TYR A 214 1.44 4.93 -9.98
N HIS A 215 2.67 5.46 -10.09
CA HIS A 215 3.90 4.74 -9.79
C HIS A 215 4.91 5.66 -9.06
N LEU A 216 5.10 5.45 -7.78
CA LEU A 216 6.08 6.18 -6.97
C LEU A 216 7.39 5.40 -6.92
N LYS A 217 8.38 5.86 -7.65
CA LYS A 217 9.72 5.27 -7.73
C LYS A 217 10.71 5.84 -6.74
N PHE A 218 10.40 7.01 -6.17
CA PHE A 218 11.27 7.75 -5.25
C PHE A 218 12.65 8.10 -5.84
N GLU A 219 12.74 8.26 -7.16
CA GLU A 219 14.00 8.54 -7.87
C GLU A 219 14.44 10.01 -7.76
N ASN A 220 13.50 10.92 -7.53
CA ASN A 220 13.78 12.34 -7.40
C ASN A 220 13.80 12.74 -5.92
N ALA A 221 14.98 12.99 -5.36
CA ALA A 221 15.13 13.41 -3.96
C ALA A 221 14.44 14.75 -3.65
N SER A 222 14.29 15.62 -4.65
CA SER A 222 13.63 16.92 -4.50
C SER A 222 12.10 16.80 -4.55
N ASP A 223 11.59 15.66 -5.02
CA ASP A 223 10.16 15.40 -5.18
C ASP A 223 9.88 13.91 -5.04
N LEU A 224 9.83 13.44 -3.79
CA LEU A 224 9.56 12.04 -3.46
C LEU A 224 8.11 11.62 -3.78
N GLY A 225 7.22 12.58 -4.00
CA GLY A 225 5.83 12.34 -4.37
C GLY A 225 5.57 12.21 -5.86
N ASN A 226 6.59 12.38 -6.70
CA ASN A 226 6.45 12.35 -8.15
C ASN A 226 5.87 11.03 -8.66
N ASP A 227 4.80 11.11 -9.43
CA ASP A 227 4.18 10.00 -10.14
C ASP A 227 4.88 9.76 -11.48
N SER A 228 5.55 8.62 -11.60
CA SER A 228 6.25 8.19 -12.81
C SER A 228 5.38 7.40 -13.79
N SER A 229 4.07 7.26 -13.55
CA SER A 229 3.15 6.54 -14.44
C SER A 229 2.81 7.29 -15.73
N GLY A 230 3.02 8.61 -15.72
CA GLY A 230 2.60 9.52 -16.79
C GLY A 230 1.20 10.12 -16.60
N ASN A 231 0.51 9.80 -15.52
CA ASN A 231 -0.82 10.34 -15.20
C ASN A 231 -0.76 11.68 -14.44
N ASN A 232 0.41 12.05 -13.91
CA ASN A 232 0.60 13.21 -13.01
C ASN A 232 -0.28 13.13 -11.75
N ASN A 233 -0.44 11.94 -11.22
CA ASN A 233 -1.13 11.68 -9.94
C ASN A 233 -0.16 11.85 -8.76
N ASP A 234 0.51 12.99 -8.70
CA ASP A 234 1.55 13.31 -7.73
C ASP A 234 1.02 13.34 -6.29
N PHE A 235 1.90 13.01 -5.37
CA PHE A 235 1.65 13.06 -3.93
C PHE A 235 2.44 14.20 -3.28
N THR A 236 1.83 14.85 -2.32
CA THR A 236 2.51 15.81 -1.44
C THR A 236 3.21 15.07 -0.32
N THR A 237 4.46 15.39 -0.05
CA THR A 237 5.22 14.85 1.07
C THR A 237 4.86 15.56 2.38
N VAL A 238 4.86 14.81 3.49
CA VAL A 238 4.69 15.33 4.84
C VAL A 238 5.88 14.87 5.68
N ASN A 239 6.61 15.78 6.25
CA ASN A 239 7.81 15.53 7.07
C ASN A 239 8.84 14.62 6.35
N LEU A 240 8.91 14.71 5.03
CA LEU A 240 9.90 14.03 4.20
C LEU A 240 10.65 15.07 3.37
N GLY A 241 11.96 14.95 3.33
CA GLY A 241 12.85 15.75 2.50
C GLY A 241 13.83 14.85 1.73
N ALA A 242 14.78 15.46 1.04
CA ALA A 242 15.76 14.74 0.21
C ALA A 242 16.59 13.71 0.99
N ASP A 243 16.81 13.92 2.27
CA ASP A 243 17.49 12.99 3.19
C ASP A 243 16.72 11.71 3.49
N HIS A 244 15.47 11.64 3.08
CA HIS A 244 14.64 10.43 3.19
C HIS A 244 14.72 9.54 1.95
N GLN A 245 15.33 9.99 0.85
CA GLN A 245 15.67 9.13 -0.28
C GLN A 245 16.82 8.20 0.11
N VAL A 246 16.69 6.91 -0.21
CA VAL A 246 17.70 5.89 0.09
C VAL A 246 18.00 5.07 -1.16
N LEU A 247 19.29 4.73 -1.34
CA LEU A 247 19.74 3.92 -2.48
C LEU A 247 19.40 2.43 -2.32
N ASP A 248 19.20 1.98 -1.07
CA ASP A 248 18.77 0.61 -0.80
C ASP A 248 17.36 0.37 -1.35
N SER A 249 17.22 -0.58 -2.23
CA SER A 249 15.96 -0.94 -2.89
C SER A 249 16.00 -2.39 -3.32
N PRO A 250 14.84 -3.03 -3.54
CA PRO A 250 14.81 -4.36 -4.10
C PRO A 250 15.46 -4.34 -5.50
N THR A 251 16.25 -5.36 -5.80
CA THR A 251 17.04 -5.41 -7.03
C THR A 251 16.24 -6.01 -8.17
N PHE A 252 16.10 -5.28 -9.27
CA PHE A 252 15.59 -5.81 -10.52
C PHE A 252 16.55 -6.87 -11.10
N GLY A 253 16.01 -7.88 -11.75
CA GLY A 253 16.81 -8.86 -12.44
C GLY A 253 17.50 -8.25 -13.68
N SER A 254 18.81 -8.42 -13.77
CA SER A 254 19.58 -8.11 -14.98
C SER A 254 19.49 -9.25 -15.99
#